data_57b2014f472f0ffd319694aba7be74da
#
_entry.id   57b2014f472f0ffd319694aba7be74da
#
_cell.length_a   1.000
_cell.length_b   1.000
_cell.length_c   1.000
_cell.angle_alpha   90.00
_cell.angle_beta   90.00
_cell.angle_gamma   90.00
#
_symmetry.space_group_name_H-M   'P 1'
#
loop_
_entity.id
_entity.type
_entity.pdbx_description
1 polymer ?
#
loop_
_entity_poly.entity_id
_entity_poly.type
_entity_poly.pdbx_seq_one_letter_code
_entity_poly.pdbx_strand_id
1 'polypeptide(L)'
;MKTALILNGPNLNLLGTREPHVYGSQTLADVESLCERACAANGFVMDFRQTNHEGTLVDWLHEAGRAQAAASLAGVILNAGAYTHTSVALHDAIKGTGITLIELHISNVHAREAFRHH
;
A
#
# COMPACT_ATOMS: atom_id res chain seq x y z
N MET A 1 13.20 0.13 -17.49
CA MET A 1 11.90 0.51 -16.90
C MET A 1 12.05 0.69 -15.41
N LYS A 2 11.41 1.73 -14.87
CA LYS A 2 11.40 1.93 -13.43
C LYS A 2 10.34 1.06 -12.75
N THR A 3 10.58 0.76 -11.49
CA THR A 3 9.66 -0.03 -10.67
C THR A 3 8.68 0.88 -9.94
N ALA A 4 7.41 0.45 -9.89
CA ALA A 4 6.41 1.00 -9.00
C ALA A 4 6.28 0.01 -7.83
N LEU A 5 6.58 0.48 -6.62
CA LEU A 5 6.49 -0.35 -5.42
C LEU A 5 5.13 -0.13 -4.76
N ILE A 6 4.37 -1.21 -4.61
CA ILE A 6 3.03 -1.16 -4.01
C ILE A 6 3.06 -1.94 -2.72
N LEU A 7 2.85 -1.22 -1.61
CA LEU A 7 2.91 -1.78 -0.27
C LEU A 7 1.53 -1.82 0.37
N ASN A 8 1.19 -2.97 0.90
CA ASN A 8 -0.11 -3.22 1.55
C ASN A 8 0.12 -3.61 3.00
N GLY A 9 -0.56 -2.93 3.90
CA GLY A 9 -0.41 -3.09 5.34
C GLY A 9 -1.30 -4.16 5.96
N PRO A 10 -1.51 -4.06 7.29
CA PRO A 10 -2.14 -5.12 8.07
C PRO A 10 -3.54 -5.46 7.61
N ASN A 11 -3.84 -6.73 7.66
CA ASN A 11 -5.16 -7.32 7.38
C ASN A 11 -5.63 -7.19 5.93
N LEU A 12 -4.86 -6.55 5.05
CA LEU A 12 -5.23 -6.46 3.64
C LEU A 12 -5.18 -7.81 2.94
N ASN A 13 -4.42 -8.76 3.49
CA ASN A 13 -4.45 -10.15 3.04
C ASN A 13 -5.82 -10.82 3.24
N LEU A 14 -6.68 -10.22 4.08
CA LEU A 14 -8.02 -10.73 4.38
C LEU A 14 -9.11 -10.13 3.47
N LEU A 15 -8.74 -9.27 2.53
CA LEU A 15 -9.71 -8.68 1.60
C LEU A 15 -10.52 -9.76 0.90
N GLY A 16 -11.84 -9.53 0.82
CA GLY A 16 -12.76 -10.44 0.16
C GLY A 16 -13.14 -11.68 0.96
N THR A 17 -12.51 -11.91 2.11
CA THR A 17 -12.74 -13.11 2.92
C THR A 17 -13.61 -12.85 4.14
N ARG A 18 -13.79 -11.58 4.54
CA ARG A 18 -14.60 -11.19 5.71
C ARG A 18 -15.71 -10.26 5.28
N GLU A 19 -16.93 -10.62 5.64
CA GLU A 19 -18.13 -9.80 5.41
C GLU A 19 -18.16 -9.16 4.01
N PRO A 20 -18.16 -9.99 2.93
CA PRO A 20 -18.10 -9.46 1.57
C PRO A 20 -19.21 -8.47 1.23
N HIS A 21 -20.38 -8.62 1.86
CA HIS A 21 -21.51 -7.72 1.67
C HIS A 21 -21.26 -6.31 2.23
N VAL A 22 -20.26 -6.16 3.12
CA VAL A 22 -19.90 -4.87 3.70
C VAL A 22 -18.67 -4.27 3.02
N TYR A 23 -17.64 -5.11 2.82
CA TYR A 23 -16.32 -4.65 2.36
C TYR A 23 -16.04 -4.98 0.90
N GLY A 24 -16.95 -5.71 0.24
CA GLY A 24 -16.75 -6.19 -1.11
C GLY A 24 -16.08 -7.54 -1.16
N SER A 25 -16.14 -8.19 -2.31
CA SER A 25 -15.63 -9.55 -2.52
C SER A 25 -14.26 -9.59 -3.18
N GLN A 26 -13.69 -8.46 -3.58
CA GLN A 26 -12.36 -8.43 -4.19
C GLN A 26 -11.30 -8.85 -3.17
N THR A 27 -10.43 -9.76 -3.60
CA THR A 27 -9.30 -10.22 -2.80
C THR A 27 -8.08 -9.33 -3.07
N LEU A 28 -7.05 -9.49 -2.24
CA LEU A 28 -5.77 -8.81 -2.49
C LEU A 28 -5.15 -9.28 -3.82
N ALA A 29 -5.33 -10.57 -4.18
CA ALA A 29 -4.88 -11.08 -5.46
C ALA A 29 -5.58 -10.39 -6.64
N ASP A 30 -6.86 -10.07 -6.51
CA ASP A 30 -7.60 -9.33 -7.53
C ASP A 30 -7.03 -7.91 -7.68
N VAL A 31 -6.70 -7.26 -6.57
CA VAL A 31 -6.08 -5.94 -6.57
C VAL A 31 -4.71 -6.00 -7.22
N GLU A 32 -3.92 -7.02 -6.89
CA GLU A 32 -2.60 -7.22 -7.48
C GLU A 32 -2.69 -7.33 -9.00
N SER A 33 -3.63 -8.12 -9.50
CA SER A 33 -3.85 -8.29 -10.94
C SER A 33 -4.21 -6.99 -11.65
N LEU A 34 -5.06 -6.18 -11.00
CA LEU A 34 -5.41 -4.85 -11.51
C LEU A 34 -4.19 -3.94 -11.60
N CYS A 35 -3.39 -3.91 -10.55
CA CYS A 35 -2.18 -3.10 -10.48
C CYS A 35 -1.15 -3.55 -11.52
N GLU A 36 -1.02 -4.87 -11.73
CA GLU A 36 -0.10 -5.43 -12.71
C GLU A 36 -0.45 -4.95 -14.12
N ARG A 37 -1.74 -5.01 -14.47
CA ARG A 37 -2.19 -4.52 -15.78
C ARG A 37 -1.95 -3.02 -15.94
N ALA A 38 -2.22 -2.24 -14.91
CA ALA A 38 -2.01 -0.80 -14.94
C ALA A 38 -0.53 -0.45 -15.08
N CYS A 39 0.34 -1.13 -14.35
CA CYS A 39 1.79 -0.94 -14.46
C CYS A 39 2.29 -1.29 -15.85
N ALA A 40 1.89 -2.43 -16.38
CA ALA A 40 2.28 -2.86 -17.71
C ALA A 40 1.85 -1.85 -18.78
N ALA A 41 0.62 -1.35 -18.69
CA ALA A 41 0.07 -0.39 -19.64
C ALA A 41 0.82 0.96 -19.60
N ASN A 42 1.45 1.29 -18.48
CA ASN A 42 2.14 2.57 -18.28
C ASN A 42 3.67 2.43 -18.27
N GLY A 43 4.20 1.28 -18.60
CA GLY A 43 5.64 1.08 -18.74
C GLY A 43 6.39 0.93 -17.44
N PHE A 44 5.74 0.46 -16.38
CA PHE A 44 6.37 0.19 -15.09
C PHE A 44 6.50 -1.30 -14.83
N VAL A 45 7.56 -1.67 -14.10
CA VAL A 45 7.67 -2.98 -13.47
C VAL A 45 6.96 -2.88 -12.12
N MET A 46 6.13 -3.85 -11.78
CA MET A 46 5.42 -3.85 -10.50
C MET A 46 6.17 -4.67 -9.47
N ASP A 47 6.29 -4.11 -8.25
CA ASP A 47 6.71 -4.84 -7.06
C ASP A 47 5.57 -4.69 -6.04
N PHE A 48 4.86 -5.78 -5.78
CA PHE A 48 3.65 -5.77 -4.97
C PHE A 48 3.88 -6.60 -3.71
N ARG A 49 3.77 -5.97 -2.55
CA ARG A 49 4.06 -6.61 -1.26
C ARG A 49 2.95 -6.36 -0.26
N GLN A 50 2.84 -7.26 0.71
CA GLN A 50 1.91 -7.14 1.82
C GLN A 50 2.58 -7.62 3.10
N THR A 51 2.34 -6.93 4.21
CA THR A 51 2.78 -7.37 5.53
C THR A 51 1.82 -6.91 6.60
N ASN A 52 1.76 -7.67 7.69
CA ASN A 52 1.02 -7.29 8.88
C ASN A 52 1.89 -6.57 9.92
N HIS A 53 3.17 -6.38 9.62
CA HIS A 53 4.15 -5.83 10.57
C HIS A 53 4.56 -4.42 10.21
N GLU A 54 4.37 -3.48 11.14
CA GLU A 54 4.74 -2.08 10.97
C GLU A 54 6.24 -1.93 10.67
N GLY A 55 7.09 -2.65 11.42
CA GLY A 55 8.53 -2.58 11.23
C GLY A 55 8.97 -3.00 9.84
N THR A 56 8.30 -3.99 9.26
CA THR A 56 8.58 -4.43 7.90
C THR A 56 8.24 -3.33 6.89
N LEU A 57 7.12 -2.65 7.08
CA LEU A 57 6.75 -1.51 6.21
C LEU A 57 7.81 -0.40 6.30
N VAL A 58 8.27 -0.09 7.50
CA VAL A 58 9.32 0.91 7.71
C VAL A 58 10.60 0.52 6.96
N ASP A 59 11.02 -0.73 7.08
CA ASP A 59 12.22 -1.24 6.39
C ASP A 59 12.06 -1.14 4.87
N TRP A 60 10.88 -1.47 4.35
CA TRP A 60 10.62 -1.39 2.92
C TRP A 60 10.63 0.07 2.42
N LEU A 61 10.17 1.01 3.24
CA LEU A 61 10.24 2.43 2.89
C LEU A 61 11.70 2.91 2.85
N HIS A 62 12.55 2.45 3.76
CA HIS A 62 13.99 2.73 3.71
C HIS A 62 14.62 2.17 2.44
N GLU A 63 14.28 0.93 2.10
CA GLU A 63 14.72 0.29 0.85
C GLU A 63 14.27 1.10 -0.37
N ALA A 64 13.02 1.54 -0.37
CA ALA A 64 12.45 2.37 -1.45
C ALA A 64 13.21 3.69 -1.60
N GLY A 65 13.59 4.31 -0.50
CA GLY A 65 14.38 5.54 -0.52
C GLY A 65 15.71 5.35 -1.24
N ARG A 66 16.40 4.25 -0.96
CA ARG A 66 17.66 3.92 -1.63
C ARG A 66 17.46 3.65 -3.11
N ALA A 67 16.41 2.91 -3.47
CA ALA A 67 16.10 2.58 -4.85
C ALA A 67 15.69 3.84 -5.66
N GLN A 68 14.97 4.75 -5.06
CA GLN A 68 14.59 6.01 -5.71
C GLN A 68 15.82 6.89 -5.93
N ALA A 69 16.72 6.97 -4.95
CA ALA A 69 17.97 7.71 -5.10
C ALA A 69 18.84 7.13 -6.22
N ALA A 70 18.80 5.83 -6.42
CA ALA A 70 19.50 5.14 -7.50
C ALA A 70 18.75 5.20 -8.84
N ALA A 71 17.62 5.88 -8.90
CA ALA A 71 16.78 6.05 -10.09
C ALA A 71 16.17 4.75 -10.63
N SER A 72 16.11 3.69 -9.84
CA SER A 72 15.49 2.42 -10.23
C SER A 72 14.01 2.36 -9.84
N LEU A 73 13.58 3.21 -8.92
CA LEU A 73 12.20 3.27 -8.43
C LEU A 73 11.52 4.55 -8.90
N ALA A 74 10.31 4.42 -9.45
CA ALA A 74 9.49 5.58 -9.83
C ALA A 74 8.80 6.20 -8.61
N GLY A 75 8.32 5.36 -7.69
CA GLY A 75 7.63 5.82 -6.50
C GLY A 75 6.98 4.67 -5.76
N VAL A 76 6.29 5.01 -4.67
CA VAL A 76 5.62 4.05 -3.79
C VAL A 76 4.14 4.38 -3.73
N ILE A 77 3.31 3.34 -3.82
CA ILE A 77 1.89 3.43 -3.47
C ILE A 77 1.72 2.68 -2.16
N LEU A 78 1.22 3.37 -1.15
CA LEU A 78 1.09 2.80 0.19
C LEU A 78 -0.37 2.72 0.59
N ASN A 79 -0.83 1.50 0.86
CA ASN A 79 -2.07 1.26 1.55
C ASN A 79 -1.73 0.72 2.93
N ALA A 80 -1.59 1.60 3.89
CA ALA A 80 -1.11 1.25 5.22
C ALA A 80 -2.18 0.60 6.11
N GLY A 81 -3.42 0.54 5.63
CA GLY A 81 -4.51 0.00 6.43
C GLY A 81 -4.70 0.86 7.69
N ALA A 82 -4.79 0.21 8.84
CA ALA A 82 -4.99 0.90 10.12
C ALA A 82 -3.84 1.85 10.48
N TYR A 83 -2.64 1.61 9.99
CA TYR A 83 -1.47 2.43 10.34
C TYR A 83 -1.52 3.84 9.75
N THR A 84 -2.35 4.08 8.75
CA THR A 84 -2.49 5.41 8.16
C THR A 84 -2.78 6.49 9.20
N HIS A 85 -3.52 6.14 10.24
CA HIS A 85 -3.98 7.10 11.25
C HIS A 85 -3.19 7.04 12.55
N THR A 86 -2.38 6.00 12.77
CA THR A 86 -1.80 5.74 14.08
C THR A 86 -0.28 5.64 14.09
N SER A 87 0.35 5.37 12.95
CA SER A 87 1.78 5.10 12.94
C SER A 87 2.61 6.36 12.74
N VAL A 88 3.25 6.81 13.81
CA VAL A 88 4.25 7.87 13.76
C VAL A 88 5.50 7.37 13.03
N ALA A 89 5.88 6.10 13.26
CA ALA A 89 7.07 5.52 12.64
C ALA A 89 6.98 5.49 11.11
N LEU A 90 5.80 5.17 10.55
CA LEU A 90 5.59 5.20 9.11
C LEU A 90 5.70 6.63 8.55
N HIS A 91 5.07 7.59 9.21
CA HIS A 91 5.14 8.98 8.77
C HIS A 91 6.56 9.54 8.82
N ASP A 92 7.32 9.20 9.86
CA ASP A 92 8.72 9.60 9.98
C ASP A 92 9.57 8.96 8.88
N ALA A 93 9.34 7.69 8.55
CA ALA A 93 10.06 7.01 7.48
C ALA A 93 9.78 7.66 6.12
N ILE A 94 8.53 8.00 5.84
CA ILE A 94 8.15 8.68 4.61
C ILE A 94 8.88 10.03 4.50
N LYS A 95 8.84 10.82 5.57
CA LYS A 95 9.49 12.12 5.63
C LYS A 95 11.00 12.01 5.51
N GLY A 96 11.59 11.08 6.26
CA GLY A 96 13.03 10.94 6.35
C GLY A 96 13.70 10.42 5.08
N THR A 97 12.97 9.65 4.28
CA THR A 97 13.52 9.07 3.05
C THR A 97 13.33 9.96 1.82
N GLY A 98 12.44 10.94 1.89
CA GLY A 98 12.17 11.82 0.74
C GLY A 98 11.57 11.11 -0.46
N ILE A 99 10.93 9.97 -0.28
CA ILE A 99 10.34 9.19 -1.38
C ILE A 99 9.12 9.86 -1.99
N THR A 100 8.91 9.62 -3.27
CA THR A 100 7.65 9.96 -3.93
C THR A 100 6.61 8.90 -3.54
N LEU A 101 5.58 9.33 -2.82
CA LEU A 101 4.62 8.40 -2.23
C LEU A 101 3.19 8.87 -2.43
N ILE A 102 2.32 7.93 -2.77
CA ILE A 102 0.87 8.13 -2.82
C ILE A 102 0.26 7.19 -1.79
N GLU A 103 -0.49 7.75 -0.85
CA GLU A 103 -1.30 6.96 0.08
C GLU A 103 -2.68 6.73 -0.51
N LEU A 104 -3.18 5.50 -0.39
CA LEU A 104 -4.54 5.20 -0.79
C LEU A 104 -5.18 4.20 0.16
N HIS A 105 -6.50 4.12 0.09
CA HIS A 105 -7.28 3.20 0.91
C HIS A 105 -8.16 2.34 0.02
N ILE A 106 -8.03 1.03 0.18
CA ILE A 106 -8.88 0.06 -0.51
C ILE A 106 -9.90 -0.43 0.51
N SER A 107 -11.02 0.29 0.62
CA SER A 107 -12.07 -0.08 1.56
C SER A 107 -13.39 0.54 1.18
N ASN A 108 -14.49 -0.05 1.70
CA ASN A 108 -15.81 0.54 1.56
C ASN A 108 -15.91 1.79 2.44
N VAL A 109 -16.11 2.95 1.82
CA VAL A 109 -16.15 4.24 2.51
C VAL A 109 -17.27 4.27 3.56
N HIS A 110 -18.44 3.74 3.23
CA HIS A 110 -19.57 3.72 4.17
C HIS A 110 -19.28 2.87 5.40
N ALA A 111 -18.67 1.72 5.22
CA ALA A 111 -18.27 0.87 6.33
C ALA A 111 -17.23 1.56 7.22
N ARG A 112 -16.28 2.28 6.63
CA ARG A 112 -15.27 3.04 7.38
C ARG A 112 -15.89 4.19 8.15
N GLU A 113 -16.79 4.93 7.54
CA GLU A 113 -17.46 6.06 8.20
C GLU A 113 -18.28 5.58 9.39
N ALA A 114 -19.06 4.51 9.24
CA ALA A 114 -19.81 3.93 10.34
C ALA A 114 -18.90 3.52 11.50
N PHE A 115 -17.74 2.97 11.21
CA PHE A 115 -16.75 2.59 12.21
C PHE A 115 -16.14 3.82 12.90
N ARG A 116 -15.90 4.88 12.16
CA ARG A 116 -15.23 6.09 12.67
C ARG A 116 -16.11 7.02 13.47
N HIS A 117 -17.41 6.85 13.43
CA HIS A 117 -18.33 7.66 14.23
C HIS A 117 -18.32 7.31 15.71
N HIS A 118 -17.47 6.43 16.14
CA HIS A 118 -17.34 6.02 17.55
C HIS A 118 -16.24 6.77 18.29
#